data_a00880d4b96fed11a7cf0617b19c1204
#
_entry.id   a00880d4b96fed11a7cf0617b19c1204
#
_cell.length_a   1.000
_cell.length_b   1.000
_cell.length_c   1.000
_cell.angle_alpha   90.00
_cell.angle_beta   90.00
_cell.angle_gamma   90.00
#
_symmetry.space_group_name_H-M   'P 1'
#
loop_
_entity.id
_entity.type
_entity.pdbx_description
1 polymer ?
#
loop_
_entity_poly.entity_id
_entity_poly.type
_entity_poly.pdbx_seq_one_letter_code
_entity_poly.pdbx_strand_id
1 'polypeptide(L)'
;MPFLNDLLEQTRRDASSSAALNAENCHPRAIVETHQRSEDTLQSRFRFDVAAVMQVVRNEVLGQDEALQAIEDVLTVVRADILDPRRPLFTALFLGPTGVGKTEVVRALARALHGDADAYCRVDMNTLAQEHYAAALTGAPPGYAGAKEGRTLFDQALLDGSQGRPGIVLFDELEKASKEVSQALLNVFDNGLLRLASGEKSFNFRNTLVFMTSNLAADEIRQHRLGPLASLRRLLGLQAARRERLPGLVRRRLVKRFSAEFVNRIDSTVVFNAIEQEVGERIVELEVSRLNRRLAKHHCRLQLDAAVVGKLASEGHDLEFGARALKRFIRHELEVPLAEYLLGNRIPCRAEVTCMTVAGHLERGRIRFSLPT
;
A
#
# COMPACT_ATOMS: atom_id res chain seq x y z
N MET A 1 7.63 35.00 22.84
CA MET A 1 8.15 33.81 22.15
C MET A 1 7.11 32.68 22.23
N PRO A 2 5.99 32.74 21.49
CA PRO A 2 4.95 31.69 21.52
C PRO A 2 5.42 30.38 20.93
N PHE A 3 6.17 30.42 19.84
CA PHE A 3 6.60 29.21 19.08
C PHE A 3 7.40 28.17 19.86
N LEU A 4 8.20 28.57 20.82
CA LEU A 4 9.03 27.63 21.59
C LEU A 4 8.22 26.84 22.62
N ASN A 5 7.18 27.45 23.18
CA ASN A 5 6.28 26.78 24.13
C ASN A 5 5.37 25.80 23.42
N ASP A 6 4.85 26.13 22.23
CA ASP A 6 4.03 25.22 21.42
C ASP A 6 4.83 23.99 20.97
N LEU A 7 6.10 24.19 20.57
CA LEU A 7 6.99 23.10 20.19
C LEU A 7 7.33 22.18 21.39
N LEU A 8 7.55 22.77 22.57
CA LEU A 8 7.81 22.00 23.80
C LEU A 8 6.55 21.25 24.29
N GLU A 9 5.35 21.83 24.14
CA GLU A 9 4.11 21.13 24.45
C GLU A 9 3.82 20.01 23.47
N GLN A 10 4.09 20.22 22.20
CA GLN A 10 3.95 19.19 21.15
C GLN A 10 4.93 18.05 21.39
N THR A 11 6.20 18.35 21.67
CA THR A 11 7.22 17.34 22.01
C THR A 11 6.89 16.57 23.30
N ARG A 12 6.27 17.23 24.29
CA ARG A 12 5.80 16.57 25.52
C ARG A 12 4.59 15.69 25.29
N ARG A 13 3.64 16.09 24.45
CA ARG A 13 2.49 15.28 24.05
C ARG A 13 2.94 14.05 23.27
N ASP A 14 3.86 14.22 22.31
CA ASP A 14 4.42 13.13 21.52
C ASP A 14 5.22 12.16 22.38
N ALA A 15 6.00 12.66 23.33
CA ALA A 15 6.73 11.83 24.28
C ALA A 15 5.80 11.08 25.25
N SER A 16 4.69 11.71 25.67
CA SER A 16 3.71 11.07 26.55
C SER A 16 2.88 10.00 25.79
N SER A 17 2.51 10.27 24.55
CA SER A 17 1.83 9.28 23.68
C SER A 17 2.73 8.10 23.35
N SER A 18 3.99 8.34 23.03
CA SER A 18 4.98 7.31 22.77
C SER A 18 5.32 6.51 24.03
N ALA A 19 5.37 7.14 25.22
CA ALA A 19 5.56 6.47 26.49
C ALA A 19 4.34 5.60 26.87
N ALA A 20 3.12 6.07 26.60
CA ALA A 20 1.89 5.30 26.84
C ALA A 20 1.82 4.06 25.95
N LEU A 21 2.10 4.22 24.62
CA LEU A 21 2.18 3.11 23.68
C LEU A 21 3.31 2.13 24.03
N ASN A 22 4.45 2.60 24.49
CA ASN A 22 5.54 1.75 24.95
C ASN A 22 5.18 1.01 26.25
N ALA A 23 4.48 1.65 27.18
CA ALA A 23 3.97 1.02 28.39
C ALA A 23 2.96 -0.07 28.08
N GLU A 24 2.00 0.20 27.18
CA GLU A 24 1.04 -0.80 26.68
C GLU A 24 1.75 -1.98 25.99
N ASN A 25 2.79 -1.72 25.19
CA ASN A 25 3.55 -2.76 24.48
C ASN A 25 4.51 -3.55 25.36
N CYS A 26 4.96 -2.99 26.49
CA CYS A 26 5.95 -3.62 27.37
C CYS A 26 5.39 -4.26 28.65
N HIS A 27 4.15 -3.93 29.05
CA HIS A 27 3.54 -4.41 30.28
C HIS A 27 2.16 -5.03 30.07
N PRO A 28 2.08 -6.28 29.57
CA PRO A 28 0.78 -6.96 29.39
C PRO A 28 -0.05 -7.09 30.67
N ARG A 29 0.59 -7.11 31.86
CA ARG A 29 -0.12 -7.24 33.14
C ARG A 29 -0.93 -6.00 33.53
N ALA A 30 -0.45 -4.81 33.20
CA ALA A 30 -1.18 -3.57 33.50
C ALA A 30 -2.47 -3.44 32.67
N ILE A 31 -2.51 -4.04 31.47
CA ILE A 31 -3.68 -4.07 30.59
C ILE A 31 -4.75 -4.98 31.13
N VAL A 32 -4.38 -6.12 31.74
CA VAL A 32 -5.32 -7.12 32.29
C VAL A 32 -6.09 -6.57 33.50
N GLU A 33 -5.47 -5.75 34.34
CA GLU A 33 -6.11 -5.22 35.56
C GLU A 33 -7.14 -4.11 35.31
N THR A 34 -6.99 -3.35 34.23
CA THR A 34 -7.91 -2.25 33.88
C THR A 34 -9.20 -2.75 33.20
N HIS A 35 -9.24 -3.99 32.74
CA HIS A 35 -10.28 -4.52 31.86
C HIS A 35 -11.25 -5.53 32.45
N GLN A 36 -11.24 -5.80 33.76
CA GLN A 36 -12.11 -6.79 34.40
C GLN A 36 -13.60 -6.42 34.47
N ARG A 37 -14.11 -5.44 33.71
CA ARG A 37 -15.48 -4.93 33.86
C ARG A 37 -16.42 -5.04 32.65
N SER A 38 -16.12 -5.84 31.62
CA SER A 38 -17.11 -6.15 30.56
C SER A 38 -17.05 -7.65 30.22
N GLU A 39 -18.05 -8.37 30.61
CA GLU A 39 -18.02 -9.84 30.76
C GLU A 39 -18.13 -10.66 29.47
N ASP A 40 -18.28 -10.11 28.23
CA ASP A 40 -18.60 -10.95 27.08
C ASP A 40 -17.87 -10.61 25.73
N THR A 41 -16.88 -9.74 25.71
CA THR A 41 -16.20 -9.43 24.45
C THR A 41 -14.69 -9.46 24.57
N LEU A 42 -14.00 -10.00 23.54
CA LEU A 42 -12.56 -9.99 23.43
C LEU A 42 -12.03 -8.55 23.60
N GLN A 43 -11.24 -8.33 24.63
CA GLN A 43 -10.65 -7.02 24.89
C GLN A 43 -9.42 -6.84 24.03
N SER A 44 -9.46 -5.87 23.15
CA SER A 44 -8.37 -5.52 22.24
C SER A 44 -8.13 -4.01 22.30
N ARG A 45 -6.88 -3.60 22.26
CA ARG A 45 -6.50 -2.19 22.10
C ARG A 45 -6.92 -1.63 20.75
N PHE A 46 -7.08 -2.46 19.72
CA PHE A 46 -7.48 -2.04 18.37
C PHE A 46 -9.00 -1.90 18.25
N ARG A 47 -9.43 -0.80 17.61
CA ARG A 47 -10.84 -0.41 17.48
C ARG A 47 -11.23 -0.16 16.03
N PHE A 48 -11.01 -1.13 15.16
CA PHE A 48 -11.46 -1.07 13.77
C PHE A 48 -12.26 -2.32 13.43
N ASP A 49 -13.17 -2.20 12.46
CA ASP A 49 -13.92 -3.34 11.93
C ASP A 49 -13.18 -3.87 10.70
N VAL A 50 -12.75 -5.13 10.78
CA VAL A 50 -12.01 -5.81 9.70
C VAL A 50 -12.84 -5.89 8.43
N ALA A 51 -14.14 -6.21 8.54
CA ALA A 51 -15.02 -6.32 7.37
C ALA A 51 -15.18 -4.98 6.64
N ALA A 52 -15.38 -3.88 7.40
CA ALA A 52 -15.48 -2.54 6.84
C ALA A 52 -14.16 -2.10 6.17
N VAL A 53 -13.02 -2.36 6.81
CA VAL A 53 -11.68 -2.08 6.24
C VAL A 53 -11.50 -2.85 4.93
N MET A 54 -11.77 -4.16 4.93
CA MET A 54 -11.61 -5.00 3.76
C MET A 54 -12.57 -4.65 2.63
N GLN A 55 -13.77 -4.17 2.93
CA GLN A 55 -14.70 -3.67 1.92
C GLN A 55 -14.10 -2.49 1.15
N VAL A 56 -13.48 -1.54 1.83
CA VAL A 56 -12.79 -0.41 1.18
C VAL A 56 -11.63 -0.91 0.32
N VAL A 57 -10.80 -1.80 0.86
CA VAL A 57 -9.62 -2.32 0.15
C VAL A 57 -10.03 -3.12 -1.09
N ARG A 58 -11.05 -3.98 -1.01
CA ARG A 58 -11.57 -4.78 -2.14
C ARG A 58 -12.21 -3.93 -3.24
N ASN A 59 -12.78 -2.78 -2.89
CA ASN A 59 -13.33 -1.84 -3.87
C ASN A 59 -12.24 -1.09 -4.65
N GLU A 60 -11.03 -0.96 -4.10
CA GLU A 60 -9.95 -0.21 -4.72
C GLU A 60 -8.88 -1.08 -5.39
N VAL A 61 -8.73 -2.33 -4.93
CA VAL A 61 -7.73 -3.29 -5.43
C VAL A 61 -8.45 -4.46 -6.07
N LEU A 62 -8.31 -4.58 -7.38
CA LEU A 62 -9.03 -5.55 -8.20
C LEU A 62 -8.09 -6.67 -8.68
N GLY A 63 -8.61 -7.90 -8.74
CA GLY A 63 -7.91 -9.06 -9.31
C GLY A 63 -6.76 -9.60 -8.45
N GLN A 64 -6.76 -9.32 -7.13
CA GLN A 64 -5.72 -9.76 -6.20
C GLN A 64 -6.30 -10.51 -5.01
N ASP A 65 -7.26 -11.40 -5.23
CA ASP A 65 -8.07 -12.02 -4.16
C ASP A 65 -7.21 -12.79 -3.14
N GLU A 66 -6.17 -13.52 -3.57
CA GLU A 66 -5.25 -14.23 -2.67
C GLU A 66 -4.47 -13.25 -1.76
N ALA A 67 -4.04 -12.11 -2.32
CA ALA A 67 -3.35 -11.09 -1.56
C ALA A 67 -4.29 -10.38 -0.56
N LEU A 68 -5.51 -10.10 -0.98
CA LEU A 68 -6.52 -9.48 -0.12
C LEU A 68 -6.94 -10.40 1.02
N GLN A 69 -7.04 -11.71 0.77
CA GLN A 69 -7.32 -12.69 1.84
C GLN A 69 -6.19 -12.72 2.87
N ALA A 70 -4.92 -12.75 2.43
CA ALA A 70 -3.80 -12.73 3.35
C ALA A 70 -3.78 -11.46 4.23
N ILE A 71 -4.22 -10.32 3.71
CA ILE A 71 -4.33 -9.07 4.48
C ILE A 71 -5.49 -9.15 5.47
N GLU A 72 -6.63 -9.72 5.09
CA GLU A 72 -7.77 -9.91 5.98
C GLU A 72 -7.41 -10.80 7.17
N ASP A 73 -6.69 -11.91 6.92
CA ASP A 73 -6.20 -12.81 7.96
C ASP A 73 -5.31 -12.06 8.96
N VAL A 74 -4.40 -11.23 8.46
CA VAL A 74 -3.52 -10.38 9.28
C VAL A 74 -4.31 -9.39 10.12
N LEU A 75 -5.23 -8.64 9.51
CA LEU A 75 -6.06 -7.66 10.22
C LEU A 75 -6.91 -8.32 11.29
N THR A 76 -7.35 -9.55 11.06
CA THR A 76 -8.10 -10.34 12.04
C THR A 76 -7.24 -10.66 13.25
N VAL A 77 -6.00 -11.12 13.05
CA VAL A 77 -5.06 -11.42 14.15
C VAL A 77 -4.66 -10.15 14.91
N VAL A 78 -4.40 -9.05 14.17
CA VAL A 78 -4.13 -7.72 14.78
C VAL A 78 -5.33 -7.26 15.61
N ARG A 79 -6.56 -7.36 15.07
CA ARG A 79 -7.78 -6.96 15.79
C ARG A 79 -8.00 -7.78 17.04
N ALA A 80 -7.59 -9.05 17.05
CA ALA A 80 -7.64 -9.92 18.22
C ALA A 80 -6.58 -9.59 19.28
N ASP A 81 -5.57 -8.80 18.95
CA ASP A 81 -4.47 -8.35 19.83
C ASP A 81 -3.70 -9.50 20.51
N ILE A 82 -3.43 -10.57 19.76
CA ILE A 82 -2.75 -11.79 20.23
C ILE A 82 -1.31 -11.92 19.77
N LEU A 83 -0.72 -10.83 19.25
CA LEU A 83 0.63 -10.78 18.68
C LEU A 83 1.70 -10.57 19.75
N ASP A 84 2.98 -10.91 19.43
CA ASP A 84 4.12 -10.62 20.30
C ASP A 84 4.35 -9.09 20.36
N PRO A 85 4.22 -8.46 21.55
CA PRO A 85 4.33 -7.00 21.68
C PRO A 85 5.76 -6.46 21.47
N ARG A 86 6.76 -7.33 21.34
CA ARG A 86 8.17 -6.92 21.14
C ARG A 86 8.52 -6.70 19.68
N ARG A 87 7.73 -7.24 18.76
CA ARG A 87 7.93 -7.16 17.30
C ARG A 87 6.95 -6.19 16.65
N PRO A 88 7.15 -5.80 15.38
CA PRO A 88 6.09 -5.21 14.59
C PRO A 88 4.84 -6.09 14.61
N LEU A 89 3.67 -5.50 14.48
CA LEU A 89 2.41 -6.24 14.44
C LEU A 89 2.39 -7.27 13.33
N PHE A 90 2.97 -6.92 12.19
CA PHE A 90 3.08 -7.81 11.05
C PHE A 90 4.10 -7.33 10.04
N THR A 91 4.78 -8.26 9.39
CA THR A 91 5.73 -7.99 8.31
C THR A 91 5.32 -8.75 7.05
N ALA A 92 4.96 -8.04 5.99
CA ALA A 92 4.57 -8.63 4.71
C ALA A 92 5.46 -8.18 3.55
N LEU A 93 5.86 -9.13 2.73
CA LEU A 93 6.56 -8.87 1.47
C LEU A 93 5.62 -9.12 0.28
N PHE A 94 5.31 -8.06 -0.46
CA PHE A 94 4.51 -8.10 -1.68
C PHE A 94 5.41 -8.28 -2.90
N LEU A 95 5.25 -9.39 -3.59
CA LEU A 95 6.02 -9.76 -4.78
C LEU A 95 5.14 -9.72 -6.03
N GLY A 96 5.71 -9.33 -7.14
CA GLY A 96 5.01 -9.36 -8.44
C GLY A 96 5.46 -8.26 -9.38
N PRO A 97 4.95 -8.25 -10.61
CA PRO A 97 5.28 -7.25 -11.63
C PRO A 97 4.99 -5.82 -11.17
N THR A 98 5.51 -4.83 -11.89
CA THR A 98 5.15 -3.42 -11.66
C THR A 98 3.70 -3.16 -12.04
N GLY A 99 3.05 -2.24 -11.34
CA GLY A 99 1.70 -1.79 -11.72
C GLY A 99 0.56 -2.75 -11.38
N VAL A 100 0.78 -3.83 -10.63
CA VAL A 100 -0.27 -4.82 -10.27
C VAL A 100 -1.06 -4.45 -9.01
N GLY A 101 -0.73 -3.33 -8.34
CA GLY A 101 -1.48 -2.86 -7.19
C GLY A 101 -0.80 -3.02 -5.83
N LYS A 102 0.47 -3.46 -5.75
CA LYS A 102 1.19 -3.66 -4.46
C LYS A 102 1.13 -2.42 -3.54
N THR A 103 1.50 -1.27 -4.05
CA THR A 103 1.46 0.01 -3.29
C THR A 103 0.02 0.51 -3.09
N GLU A 104 -0.89 0.22 -4.02
CA GLU A 104 -2.29 0.63 -3.93
C GLU A 104 -3.02 -0.05 -2.76
N VAL A 105 -2.68 -1.31 -2.46
CA VAL A 105 -3.20 -2.02 -1.28
C VAL A 105 -2.85 -1.27 0.00
N VAL A 106 -1.61 -0.82 0.15
CA VAL A 106 -1.16 -0.07 1.34
C VAL A 106 -1.90 1.26 1.45
N ARG A 107 -2.10 1.96 0.31
CA ARG A 107 -2.87 3.21 0.27
C ARG A 107 -4.34 3.01 0.60
N ALA A 108 -4.95 1.96 0.08
CA ALA A 108 -6.33 1.62 0.38
C ALA A 108 -6.50 1.27 1.87
N LEU A 109 -5.54 0.54 2.44
CA LEU A 109 -5.51 0.18 3.85
C LEU A 109 -5.35 1.43 4.74
N ALA A 110 -4.43 2.34 4.40
CA ALA A 110 -4.26 3.60 5.11
C ALA A 110 -5.55 4.44 5.09
N ARG A 111 -6.20 4.54 3.92
CA ARG A 111 -7.50 5.22 3.81
C ARG A 111 -8.57 4.56 4.67
N ALA A 112 -8.65 3.25 4.67
CA ALA A 112 -9.66 2.51 5.42
C ALA A 112 -9.45 2.63 6.93
N LEU A 113 -8.22 2.59 7.41
CA LEU A 113 -7.88 2.66 8.83
C LEU A 113 -7.85 4.11 9.35
N HIS A 114 -7.30 5.05 8.58
CA HIS A 114 -7.04 6.42 9.05
C HIS A 114 -7.88 7.50 8.36
N GLY A 115 -8.65 7.15 7.33
CA GLY A 115 -9.43 8.12 6.54
C GLY A 115 -8.64 8.86 5.46
N ASP A 116 -7.31 8.70 5.42
CA ASP A 116 -6.41 9.31 4.46
C ASP A 116 -5.53 8.25 3.80
N ALA A 117 -5.44 8.31 2.47
CA ALA A 117 -4.66 7.36 1.67
C ALA A 117 -3.13 7.56 1.81
N ASP A 118 -2.72 8.71 2.30
CA ASP A 118 -1.32 9.06 2.48
C ASP A 118 -0.89 8.97 3.97
N ALA A 119 -1.79 8.50 4.87
CA ALA A 119 -1.52 8.27 6.28
C ALA A 119 -0.69 7.00 6.51
N TYR A 120 0.47 6.91 5.87
CA TYR A 120 1.48 5.87 6.08
C TYR A 120 2.89 6.39 5.81
N CYS A 121 3.88 5.85 6.50
CA CYS A 121 5.27 6.20 6.27
C CYS A 121 5.81 5.44 5.05
N ARG A 122 6.22 6.14 4.00
CA ARG A 122 6.81 5.52 2.80
C ARG A 122 8.30 5.77 2.74
N VAL A 123 9.05 4.69 2.58
CA VAL A 123 10.50 4.71 2.38
C VAL A 123 10.83 4.05 1.06
N ASP A 124 11.33 4.82 0.10
CA ASP A 124 11.80 4.33 -1.19
C ASP A 124 13.22 3.78 -1.04
N MET A 125 13.39 2.47 -1.19
CA MET A 125 14.68 1.80 -1.04
C MET A 125 15.66 2.14 -2.16
N ASN A 126 15.20 2.69 -3.26
CA ASN A 126 16.07 3.19 -4.32
C ASN A 126 16.92 4.38 -3.85
N THR A 127 16.37 5.22 -2.97
CA THR A 127 17.13 6.33 -2.35
C THR A 127 18.18 5.82 -1.37
N LEU A 128 18.06 4.60 -0.89
CA LEU A 128 18.96 3.94 0.05
C LEU A 128 19.89 2.90 -0.60
N ALA A 129 19.98 2.93 -1.92
CA ALA A 129 20.82 1.99 -2.68
C ALA A 129 22.33 2.24 -2.47
N GLN A 130 22.73 3.47 -2.16
CA GLN A 130 24.12 3.84 -1.91
C GLN A 130 24.46 3.82 -0.42
N GLU A 131 25.68 3.40 -0.08
CA GLU A 131 26.13 3.24 1.32
C GLU A 131 26.01 4.51 2.15
N HIS A 132 26.23 5.70 1.56
CA HIS A 132 26.10 6.97 2.32
C HIS A 132 24.65 7.23 2.74
N TYR A 133 23.66 6.71 2.03
CA TYR A 133 22.24 6.83 2.41
C TYR A 133 21.80 5.75 3.40
N ALA A 134 22.53 4.63 3.49
CA ALA A 134 22.36 3.70 4.60
C ALA A 134 22.59 4.41 5.94
N ALA A 135 23.51 5.38 5.98
CA ALA A 135 23.72 6.25 7.14
C ALA A 135 22.50 7.11 7.48
N ALA A 136 21.61 7.41 6.52
CA ALA A 136 20.35 8.12 6.80
C ALA A 136 19.35 7.24 7.57
N LEU A 137 19.42 5.92 7.41
CA LEU A 137 18.59 4.95 8.10
C LEU A 137 19.18 4.52 9.45
N THR A 138 20.50 4.37 9.51
CA THR A 138 21.23 3.94 10.72
C THR A 138 21.82 5.10 11.52
N GLY A 139 21.80 6.32 10.97
CA GLY A 139 22.44 7.52 11.51
C GLY A 139 23.89 7.65 11.04
N ALA A 140 24.30 8.85 10.63
CA ALA A 140 25.68 9.13 10.29
C ALA A 140 26.56 9.12 11.56
N PRO A 141 27.77 8.56 11.53
CA PRO A 141 28.72 8.70 12.63
C PRO A 141 28.99 10.18 12.94
N PRO A 142 29.28 10.55 14.19
CA PRO A 142 29.60 11.92 14.55
C PRO A 142 30.77 12.44 13.70
N GLY A 143 30.56 13.58 13.00
CA GLY A 143 31.59 14.21 12.17
C GLY A 143 31.31 14.22 10.66
N TYR A 144 30.33 13.51 10.17
CA TYR A 144 29.94 13.57 8.76
C TYR A 144 28.95 14.73 8.50
N ALA A 145 29.17 15.44 7.36
CA ALA A 145 28.23 16.45 6.90
C ALA A 145 26.84 15.80 6.63
N GLY A 146 25.80 16.31 7.28
CA GLY A 146 24.45 15.71 7.24
C GLY A 146 23.94 15.20 8.60
N ALA A 147 24.81 14.96 9.57
CA ALA A 147 24.43 14.55 10.93
C ALA A 147 23.56 15.61 11.66
N LYS A 148 23.59 16.86 11.21
CA LYS A 148 22.86 18.01 11.81
C LYS A 148 21.52 18.32 11.12
N GLU A 149 21.22 17.77 9.94
CA GLU A 149 20.05 18.18 9.16
C GLU A 149 18.75 17.47 9.54
N GLY A 150 18.67 16.74 10.61
CA GLY A 150 17.43 16.30 11.27
C GLY A 150 16.30 15.73 10.38
N ARG A 151 16.52 15.57 9.08
CA ARG A 151 15.56 14.95 8.17
C ARG A 151 15.58 13.45 8.40
N THR A 152 14.67 13.01 9.25
CA THR A 152 14.45 11.58 9.48
C THR A 152 13.61 11.04 8.34
N LEU A 153 14.00 9.88 7.80
CA LEU A 153 13.23 9.13 6.80
C LEU A 153 11.89 8.63 7.35
N PHE A 154 11.75 8.61 8.67
CA PHE A 154 10.59 8.11 9.35
C PHE A 154 9.83 9.24 10.05
N ASP A 155 8.53 9.23 9.88
CA ASP A 155 7.60 10.00 10.68
C ASP A 155 7.08 9.11 11.82
N GLN A 156 7.47 9.42 13.06
CA GLN A 156 7.11 8.62 14.22
C GLN A 156 5.60 8.58 14.45
N ALA A 157 4.88 9.65 14.16
CA ALA A 157 3.43 9.70 14.30
C ALA A 157 2.73 8.70 13.36
N LEU A 158 3.24 8.53 12.13
CA LEU A 158 2.74 7.56 11.17
C LEU A 158 3.10 6.11 11.55
N LEU A 159 4.24 5.91 12.27
CA LEU A 159 4.62 4.59 12.78
C LEU A 159 3.82 4.19 14.01
N ASP A 160 3.58 5.12 14.92
CA ASP A 160 2.81 4.88 16.14
C ASP A 160 1.33 4.65 15.84
N GLY A 161 0.83 5.23 14.74
CA GLY A 161 -0.59 5.19 14.39
C GLY A 161 -1.42 6.07 15.34
N SER A 162 -2.61 5.62 15.68
CA SER A 162 -3.50 6.31 16.60
C SER A 162 -4.07 5.34 17.64
N GLN A 163 -4.66 5.86 18.70
CA GLN A 163 -5.33 5.00 19.70
C GLN A 163 -6.36 4.09 19.02
N GLY A 164 -6.14 2.78 19.09
CA GLY A 164 -6.98 1.77 18.50
C GLY A 164 -6.77 1.51 17.00
N ARG A 165 -5.72 2.09 16.36
CA ARG A 165 -5.40 1.85 14.95
C ARG A 165 -3.89 1.71 14.77
N PRO A 166 -3.42 0.65 14.09
CA PRO A 166 -1.99 0.43 13.87
C PRO A 166 -1.40 1.50 12.95
N GLY A 167 -0.12 1.82 13.14
CA GLY A 167 0.66 2.56 12.16
C GLY A 167 0.93 1.73 10.92
N ILE A 168 1.30 2.37 9.84
CA ILE A 168 1.62 1.69 8.56
C ILE A 168 2.94 2.22 8.04
N VAL A 169 3.85 1.31 7.67
CA VAL A 169 5.08 1.64 6.93
C VAL A 169 5.18 0.81 5.66
N LEU A 170 5.64 1.44 4.60
CA LEU A 170 5.92 0.81 3.32
C LEU A 170 7.39 1.01 2.94
N PHE A 171 8.13 -0.08 2.84
CA PHE A 171 9.43 -0.14 2.22
C PHE A 171 9.27 -0.51 0.74
N ASP A 172 9.36 0.48 -0.14
CA ASP A 172 9.09 0.30 -1.57
C ASP A 172 10.36 -0.07 -2.32
N GLU A 173 10.28 -1.03 -3.26
CA GLU A 173 11.40 -1.57 -4.05
C GLU A 173 12.56 -2.14 -3.20
N LEU A 174 12.24 -3.02 -2.26
CA LEU A 174 13.18 -3.59 -1.29
C LEU A 174 14.44 -4.20 -1.94
N GLU A 175 14.35 -4.74 -3.15
CA GLU A 175 15.49 -5.27 -3.89
C GLU A 175 16.57 -4.24 -4.21
N LYS A 176 16.28 -2.95 -4.11
CA LYS A 176 17.23 -1.85 -4.33
C LYS A 176 18.05 -1.52 -3.08
N ALA A 177 17.56 -1.93 -1.91
CA ALA A 177 18.23 -1.66 -0.64
C ALA A 177 19.66 -2.22 -0.61
N SER A 178 20.58 -1.51 0.05
CA SER A 178 21.92 -2.00 0.32
C SER A 178 21.88 -3.15 1.36
N LYS A 179 23.00 -3.85 1.52
CA LYS A 179 23.10 -4.94 2.52
C LYS A 179 22.96 -4.40 3.95
N GLU A 180 23.54 -3.23 4.20
CA GLU A 180 23.53 -2.55 5.49
C GLU A 180 22.11 -2.17 5.90
N VAL A 181 21.32 -1.65 4.95
CA VAL A 181 19.89 -1.36 5.14
C VAL A 181 19.12 -2.64 5.46
N SER A 182 19.38 -3.73 4.72
CA SER A 182 18.75 -5.02 4.99
C SER A 182 19.08 -5.56 6.38
N GLN A 183 20.32 -5.36 6.86
CA GLN A 183 20.73 -5.73 8.21
C GLN A 183 20.07 -4.86 9.28
N ALA A 184 19.94 -3.55 9.03
CA ALA A 184 19.23 -2.65 9.96
C ALA A 184 17.75 -3.04 10.11
N LEU A 185 17.11 -3.44 9.01
CA LEU A 185 15.72 -3.91 9.04
C LEU A 185 15.52 -5.21 9.82
N LEU A 186 16.55 -6.08 9.91
CA LEU A 186 16.47 -7.27 10.78
C LEU A 186 16.19 -6.89 12.23
N ASN A 187 16.84 -5.84 12.75
CA ASN A 187 16.59 -5.36 14.10
C ASN A 187 15.14 -4.86 14.28
N VAL A 188 14.58 -4.24 13.25
CA VAL A 188 13.16 -3.82 13.24
C VAL A 188 12.26 -5.04 13.35
N PHE A 189 12.50 -6.08 12.54
CA PHE A 189 11.64 -7.27 12.52
C PHE A 189 11.74 -8.11 13.81
N ASP A 190 12.91 -8.11 14.47
CA ASP A 190 13.12 -8.88 15.70
C ASP A 190 12.66 -8.17 16.96
N ASN A 191 12.94 -6.87 17.06
CA ASN A 191 12.79 -6.12 18.30
C ASN A 191 11.79 -4.97 18.19
N GLY A 192 11.25 -4.71 16.98
CA GLY A 192 10.38 -3.58 16.73
C GLY A 192 11.04 -2.22 16.93
N LEU A 193 12.37 -2.16 16.92
CA LEU A 193 13.12 -0.93 17.19
C LEU A 193 14.23 -0.70 16.17
N LEU A 194 14.32 0.53 15.67
CA LEU A 194 15.43 1.01 14.87
C LEU A 194 16.18 2.09 15.66
N ARG A 195 17.41 1.83 16.04
CA ARG A 195 18.29 2.83 16.70
C ARG A 195 19.19 3.46 15.66
N LEU A 196 19.20 4.79 15.63
CA LEU A 196 20.15 5.52 14.80
C LEU A 196 21.55 5.45 15.43
N ALA A 197 22.59 5.39 14.59
CA ALA A 197 23.98 5.32 15.04
C ALA A 197 24.42 6.56 15.86
N SER A 198 23.71 7.71 15.71
CA SER A 198 23.91 8.89 16.56
C SER A 198 23.55 8.64 18.04
N GLY A 199 22.83 7.56 18.33
CA GLY A 199 22.35 7.22 19.68
C GLY A 199 21.23 8.12 20.22
N GLU A 200 20.92 9.22 19.56
CA GLU A 200 19.96 10.24 20.05
C GLU A 200 18.51 9.91 19.75
N LYS A 201 18.24 9.15 18.68
CA LYS A 201 16.88 8.82 18.26
C LYS A 201 16.71 7.32 18.04
N SER A 202 15.57 6.81 18.47
CA SER A 202 15.11 5.45 18.15
C SER A 202 13.69 5.52 17.61
N PHE A 203 13.40 4.73 16.57
CA PHE A 203 12.06 4.58 16.02
C PHE A 203 11.44 3.30 16.52
N ASN A 204 10.18 3.38 16.93
CA ASN A 204 9.42 2.25 17.44
C ASN A 204 8.42 1.77 16.36
N PHE A 205 8.53 0.50 15.98
CA PHE A 205 7.67 -0.16 14.99
C PHE A 205 6.71 -1.18 15.61
N ARG A 206 6.63 -1.28 16.94
CA ARG A 206 5.87 -2.33 17.64
C ARG A 206 4.35 -2.22 17.41
N ASN A 207 3.87 -1.00 17.12
CA ASN A 207 2.47 -0.78 16.77
C ASN A 207 2.24 -0.60 15.27
N THR A 208 3.16 -1.11 14.43
CA THR A 208 3.19 -0.83 13.01
C THR A 208 2.97 -2.10 12.19
N LEU A 209 2.16 -1.99 11.13
CA LEU A 209 2.09 -2.93 10.03
C LEU A 209 3.21 -2.60 9.04
N VAL A 210 4.13 -3.51 8.83
CA VAL A 210 5.28 -3.34 7.95
C VAL A 210 5.00 -4.02 6.61
N PHE A 211 4.88 -3.23 5.56
CA PHE A 211 4.75 -3.71 4.20
C PHE A 211 6.04 -3.45 3.43
N MET A 212 6.43 -4.40 2.63
CA MET A 212 7.58 -4.31 1.72
C MET A 212 7.11 -4.66 0.32
N THR A 213 7.54 -3.93 -0.70
CA THR A 213 7.30 -4.31 -2.10
C THR A 213 8.59 -4.74 -2.76
N SER A 214 8.48 -5.68 -3.69
CA SER A 214 9.60 -6.08 -4.53
C SER A 214 9.12 -6.58 -5.88
N ASN A 215 9.93 -6.34 -6.91
CA ASN A 215 9.73 -6.88 -8.26
C ASN A 215 10.55 -8.17 -8.48
N LEU A 216 11.24 -8.66 -7.45
CA LEU A 216 11.94 -9.94 -7.53
C LEU A 216 10.96 -11.07 -7.87
N ALA A 217 11.44 -12.01 -8.68
CA ALA A 217 10.65 -13.13 -9.19
C ALA A 217 9.45 -12.73 -10.08
N ALA A 218 9.36 -11.47 -10.55
CA ALA A 218 8.27 -11.05 -11.44
C ALA A 218 8.24 -11.87 -12.75
N ASP A 219 9.41 -12.15 -13.35
CA ASP A 219 9.51 -12.95 -14.57
C ASP A 219 9.15 -14.40 -14.30
N GLU A 220 9.61 -14.98 -13.21
CA GLU A 220 9.27 -16.35 -12.80
C GLU A 220 7.78 -16.50 -12.53
N ILE A 221 7.18 -15.52 -11.84
CA ILE A 221 5.73 -15.47 -11.58
C ILE A 221 4.97 -15.40 -12.90
N ARG A 222 5.41 -14.53 -13.82
CA ARG A 222 4.80 -14.37 -15.15
C ARG A 222 4.92 -15.63 -15.98
N GLN A 223 6.11 -16.22 -16.10
CA GLN A 223 6.34 -17.45 -16.85
C GLN A 223 5.58 -18.64 -16.27
N HIS A 224 5.48 -18.71 -14.95
CA HIS A 224 4.72 -19.77 -14.29
C HIS A 224 3.22 -19.70 -14.59
N ARG A 225 2.66 -18.49 -14.76
CA ARG A 225 1.24 -18.27 -15.02
C ARG A 225 0.86 -18.19 -16.49
N LEU A 226 1.69 -17.60 -17.33
CA LEU A 226 1.39 -17.28 -18.73
C LEU A 226 2.22 -18.10 -19.73
N GLY A 227 3.19 -18.91 -19.28
CA GLY A 227 4.03 -19.72 -20.16
C GLY A 227 3.21 -20.74 -20.95
N PRO A 228 3.70 -21.19 -22.13
CA PRO A 228 2.98 -22.10 -23.02
C PRO A 228 2.58 -23.42 -22.36
N LEU A 229 3.36 -23.87 -21.38
CA LEU A 229 3.03 -25.03 -20.55
C LEU A 229 1.89 -24.74 -19.54
N ALA A 230 1.57 -23.48 -19.26
CA ALA A 230 0.49 -23.11 -18.35
C ALA A 230 -0.88 -23.36 -18.96
N SER A 231 -1.05 -23.06 -20.24
CA SER A 231 -2.27 -23.33 -21.02
C SER A 231 -2.55 -24.84 -21.12
N LEU A 232 -1.52 -25.64 -21.43
CA LEU A 232 -1.63 -27.09 -21.53
C LEU A 232 -1.99 -27.73 -20.17
N ARG A 233 -1.40 -27.23 -19.08
CA ARG A 233 -1.68 -27.71 -17.71
C ARG A 233 -3.06 -27.28 -17.21
N ARG A 234 -3.57 -26.10 -17.63
CA ARG A 234 -4.95 -25.66 -17.36
C ARG A 234 -5.95 -26.63 -17.99
N LEU A 235 -5.68 -27.07 -19.23
CA LEU A 235 -6.48 -28.06 -19.97
C LEU A 235 -6.48 -29.43 -19.29
N LEU A 236 -5.36 -29.83 -18.67
CA LEU A 236 -5.17 -31.14 -18.02
C LEU A 236 -5.59 -31.19 -16.55
N GLY A 237 -6.19 -30.13 -16.00
CA GLY A 237 -6.67 -30.08 -14.61
C GLY A 237 -5.58 -30.15 -13.51
N LEU A 238 -4.30 -30.02 -13.86
CA LEU A 238 -3.15 -30.14 -12.94
C LEU A 238 -2.90 -28.84 -12.13
N GLN A 239 -3.95 -28.23 -11.64
CA GLN A 239 -3.84 -26.94 -10.92
C GLN A 239 -3.20 -27.09 -9.52
N ALA A 240 -3.40 -28.21 -8.84
CA ALA A 240 -2.89 -28.44 -7.48
C ALA A 240 -1.34 -28.47 -7.43
N ALA A 241 -0.70 -29.18 -8.36
CA ALA A 241 0.77 -29.26 -8.45
C ALA A 241 1.46 -27.91 -8.77
N ARG A 242 0.68 -26.92 -9.19
CA ARG A 242 1.14 -25.56 -9.52
C ARG A 242 1.29 -24.68 -8.29
N ARG A 243 0.38 -24.79 -7.32
CA ARG A 243 0.41 -24.01 -6.06
C ARG A 243 1.64 -24.33 -5.22
N GLU A 244 2.13 -25.56 -5.25
CA GLU A 244 3.29 -26.00 -4.44
C GLU A 244 4.65 -25.55 -4.99
N ARG A 245 4.79 -25.31 -6.31
CA ARG A 245 6.09 -24.96 -6.95
C ARG A 245 6.44 -23.49 -6.89
N LEU A 246 5.45 -22.60 -6.95
CA LEU A 246 5.68 -21.16 -6.95
C LEU A 246 6.33 -20.64 -5.66
N PRO A 247 5.88 -21.03 -4.45
CA PRO A 247 6.52 -20.60 -3.20
C PRO A 247 8.00 -20.99 -3.13
N GLY A 248 8.35 -22.19 -3.61
CA GLY A 248 9.74 -22.66 -3.64
C GLY A 248 10.64 -21.87 -4.59
N LEU A 249 10.13 -21.47 -5.77
CA LEU A 249 10.86 -20.63 -6.71
C LEU A 249 11.07 -19.22 -6.15
N VAL A 250 10.01 -18.63 -5.63
CA VAL A 250 10.04 -17.32 -4.99
C VAL A 250 11.03 -17.30 -3.84
N ARG A 251 10.97 -18.29 -2.94
CA ARG A 251 11.90 -18.39 -1.81
C ARG A 251 13.36 -18.48 -2.26
N ARG A 252 13.67 -19.28 -3.29
CA ARG A 252 15.03 -19.37 -3.82
C ARG A 252 15.54 -18.03 -4.34
N ARG A 253 14.70 -17.27 -5.02
CA ARG A 253 15.05 -15.91 -5.50
C ARG A 253 15.29 -14.95 -4.34
N LEU A 254 14.42 -14.97 -3.34
CA LEU A 254 14.57 -14.15 -2.15
C LEU A 254 15.86 -14.45 -1.39
N VAL A 255 16.15 -15.74 -1.14
CA VAL A 255 17.38 -16.14 -0.43
C VAL A 255 18.65 -15.81 -1.24
N LYS A 256 18.55 -15.79 -2.58
CA LYS A 256 19.68 -15.36 -3.43
C LYS A 256 19.96 -13.86 -3.35
N ARG A 257 18.95 -13.02 -3.10
CA ARG A 257 19.10 -11.56 -3.00
C ARG A 257 19.29 -11.09 -1.56
N PHE A 258 18.55 -11.68 -0.62
CA PHE A 258 18.56 -11.41 0.80
C PHE A 258 19.17 -12.59 1.56
N SER A 259 19.60 -12.40 2.79
CA SER A 259 20.03 -13.53 3.63
C SER A 259 18.85 -14.46 3.96
N ALA A 260 19.12 -15.74 4.23
CA ALA A 260 18.10 -16.67 4.70
C ALA A 260 17.46 -16.19 6.02
N GLU A 261 18.25 -15.55 6.87
CA GLU A 261 17.80 -14.95 8.12
C GLU A 261 16.75 -13.87 7.86
N PHE A 262 17.01 -12.94 6.93
CA PHE A 262 16.05 -11.90 6.55
C PHE A 262 14.72 -12.48 6.07
N VAL A 263 14.78 -13.48 5.18
CA VAL A 263 13.57 -14.11 4.62
C VAL A 263 12.76 -14.84 5.70
N ASN A 264 13.43 -15.42 6.71
CA ASN A 264 12.75 -16.12 7.81
C ASN A 264 12.09 -15.18 8.83
N ARG A 265 12.39 -13.87 8.81
CA ARG A 265 11.77 -12.84 9.67
C ARG A 265 10.53 -12.20 9.05
N ILE A 266 10.25 -12.50 7.79
CA ILE A 266 9.05 -12.04 7.10
C ILE A 266 7.91 -12.97 7.47
N ASP A 267 6.84 -12.45 8.07
CA ASP A 267 5.70 -13.24 8.51
C ASP A 267 4.90 -13.79 7.31
N SER A 268 4.77 -13.00 6.25
CA SER A 268 4.06 -13.44 5.04
C SER A 268 4.69 -12.93 3.75
N THR A 269 4.75 -13.80 2.76
CA THR A 269 5.13 -13.46 1.39
C THR A 269 3.92 -13.60 0.47
N VAL A 270 3.45 -12.48 -0.03
CA VAL A 270 2.23 -12.38 -0.82
C VAL A 270 2.57 -12.13 -2.28
N VAL A 271 2.08 -13.00 -3.16
CA VAL A 271 2.33 -12.89 -4.60
C VAL A 271 1.18 -12.16 -5.28
N PHE A 272 1.48 -11.05 -5.91
CA PHE A 272 0.57 -10.31 -6.76
C PHE A 272 0.62 -10.82 -8.19
N ASN A 273 -0.53 -11.02 -8.76
CA ASN A 273 -0.69 -11.55 -10.10
C ASN A 273 -0.63 -10.44 -11.15
N ALA A 274 -0.18 -10.77 -12.37
CA ALA A 274 -0.43 -9.91 -13.51
C ALA A 274 -1.94 -9.70 -13.68
N ILE A 275 -2.32 -8.50 -14.09
CA ILE A 275 -3.72 -8.13 -14.29
C ILE A 275 -4.24 -8.85 -15.53
N GLU A 276 -5.27 -9.64 -15.38
CA GLU A 276 -5.96 -10.31 -16.49
C GLU A 276 -6.88 -9.31 -17.22
N GLN A 277 -7.15 -9.56 -18.50
CA GLN A 277 -7.95 -8.64 -19.32
C GLN A 277 -9.37 -8.41 -18.76
N GLU A 278 -9.97 -9.43 -18.18
CA GLU A 278 -11.30 -9.37 -17.55
C GLU A 278 -11.36 -8.38 -16.37
N VAL A 279 -10.22 -8.21 -15.67
CA VAL A 279 -10.08 -7.23 -14.59
C VAL A 279 -9.88 -5.81 -15.15
N GLY A 280 -9.41 -5.70 -16.39
CA GLY A 280 -9.14 -4.42 -17.06
C GLY A 280 -10.38 -3.51 -17.13
N GLU A 281 -11.53 -4.04 -17.49
CA GLU A 281 -12.79 -3.27 -17.56
C GLU A 281 -13.20 -2.70 -16.20
N ARG A 282 -13.08 -3.50 -15.15
CA ARG A 282 -13.35 -3.05 -13.77
C ARG A 282 -12.38 -1.96 -13.32
N ILE A 283 -11.12 -2.02 -13.77
CA ILE A 283 -10.13 -0.96 -13.50
C ILE A 283 -10.52 0.32 -14.24
N VAL A 284 -10.97 0.24 -15.49
CA VAL A 284 -11.48 1.41 -16.25
C VAL A 284 -12.65 2.04 -15.51
N GLU A 285 -13.64 1.26 -15.08
CA GLU A 285 -14.80 1.73 -14.31
C GLU A 285 -14.38 2.42 -13.00
N LEU A 286 -13.41 1.85 -12.29
CA LEU A 286 -12.85 2.44 -11.07
C LEU A 286 -12.18 3.80 -11.35
N GLU A 287 -11.38 3.90 -12.43
CA GLU A 287 -10.74 5.16 -12.81
C GLU A 287 -11.76 6.21 -13.28
N VAL A 288 -12.81 5.80 -14.00
CA VAL A 288 -13.95 6.68 -14.36
C VAL A 288 -14.68 7.16 -13.09
N SER A 289 -14.89 6.29 -12.12
CA SER A 289 -15.47 6.68 -10.83
C SER A 289 -14.57 7.70 -10.09
N ARG A 290 -13.25 7.50 -10.11
CA ARG A 290 -12.28 8.46 -9.55
C ARG A 290 -12.29 9.79 -10.31
N LEU A 291 -12.42 9.75 -11.65
CA LEU A 291 -12.56 10.93 -12.49
C LEU A 291 -13.84 11.67 -12.17
N ASN A 292 -14.97 10.98 -12.02
CA ASN A 292 -16.25 11.57 -11.66
C ASN A 292 -16.22 12.30 -10.30
N ARG A 293 -15.49 11.77 -9.31
CA ARG A 293 -15.25 12.50 -8.05
C ARG A 293 -14.50 13.82 -8.26
N ARG A 294 -13.55 13.86 -9.22
CA ARG A 294 -12.84 15.10 -9.59
C ARG A 294 -13.72 16.07 -10.40
N LEU A 295 -14.62 15.53 -11.23
CA LEU A 295 -15.55 16.32 -12.04
C LEU A 295 -16.70 16.92 -11.21
N ALA A 296 -17.00 16.35 -10.05
CA ALA A 296 -18.08 16.81 -9.18
C ALA A 296 -17.95 18.29 -8.78
N LYS A 297 -16.72 18.81 -8.61
CA LYS A 297 -16.46 20.25 -8.35
C LYS A 297 -16.90 21.17 -9.51
N HIS A 298 -17.08 20.61 -10.71
CA HIS A 298 -17.56 21.31 -11.90
C HIS A 298 -19.02 20.98 -12.21
N HIS A 299 -19.74 20.32 -11.29
CA HIS A 299 -21.11 19.86 -11.48
C HIS A 299 -21.29 19.00 -12.75
N CYS A 300 -20.23 18.23 -13.09
CA CYS A 300 -20.19 17.34 -14.24
C CYS A 300 -20.03 15.88 -13.81
N ARG A 301 -20.66 14.98 -14.57
CA ARG A 301 -20.49 13.54 -14.47
C ARG A 301 -20.25 12.95 -15.85
N LEU A 302 -19.27 12.12 -15.99
CA LEU A 302 -18.98 11.34 -17.20
C LEU A 302 -19.69 9.99 -17.13
N GLN A 303 -20.35 9.61 -18.20
CA GLN A 303 -20.91 8.27 -18.42
C GLN A 303 -20.36 7.72 -19.72
N LEU A 304 -19.79 6.51 -19.67
CA LEU A 304 -19.20 5.84 -20.83
C LEU A 304 -20.07 4.71 -21.29
N ASP A 305 -20.16 4.52 -22.62
CA ASP A 305 -20.74 3.33 -23.21
C ASP A 305 -19.84 2.11 -22.96
N ALA A 306 -20.45 0.92 -22.91
CA ALA A 306 -19.71 -0.34 -22.74
C ALA A 306 -18.62 -0.56 -23.81
N ALA A 307 -18.88 -0.11 -25.06
CA ALA A 307 -17.90 -0.17 -26.14
C ALA A 307 -16.64 0.65 -25.86
N VAL A 308 -16.78 1.81 -25.20
CA VAL A 308 -15.65 2.65 -24.79
C VAL A 308 -14.87 1.98 -23.67
N VAL A 309 -15.56 1.42 -22.66
CA VAL A 309 -14.93 0.69 -21.56
C VAL A 309 -14.14 -0.50 -22.08
N GLY A 310 -14.74 -1.32 -22.96
CA GLY A 310 -14.09 -2.48 -23.59
C GLY A 310 -12.87 -2.09 -24.42
N LYS A 311 -12.95 -1.00 -25.21
CA LYS A 311 -11.82 -0.46 -25.97
C LYS A 311 -10.67 -0.04 -25.02
N LEU A 312 -10.95 0.77 -24.02
CA LEU A 312 -9.95 1.24 -23.08
C LEU A 312 -9.29 0.08 -22.35
N ALA A 313 -10.05 -0.93 -21.94
CA ALA A 313 -9.53 -2.12 -21.28
C ALA A 313 -8.64 -2.96 -22.19
N SER A 314 -9.06 -3.18 -23.45
CA SER A 314 -8.31 -4.04 -24.39
C SER A 314 -7.04 -3.38 -24.93
N GLU A 315 -7.12 -2.12 -25.37
CA GLU A 315 -5.99 -1.41 -25.96
C GLU A 315 -5.00 -0.88 -24.90
N GLY A 316 -5.49 -0.55 -23.69
CA GLY A 316 -4.65 -0.14 -22.58
C GLY A 316 -4.03 -1.28 -21.80
N HIS A 317 -4.38 -2.54 -22.12
CA HIS A 317 -3.86 -3.71 -21.44
C HIS A 317 -2.41 -3.97 -21.79
N ASP A 318 -1.55 -4.00 -20.77
CA ASP A 318 -0.14 -4.33 -20.88
C ASP A 318 0.24 -5.29 -19.76
N LEU A 319 0.71 -6.48 -20.13
CA LEU A 319 1.08 -7.54 -19.17
C LEU A 319 2.34 -7.19 -18.36
N GLU A 320 3.17 -6.28 -18.86
CA GLU A 320 4.43 -5.89 -18.21
C GLU A 320 4.21 -4.75 -17.22
N PHE A 321 3.42 -3.73 -17.64
CA PHE A 321 3.21 -2.52 -16.83
C PHE A 321 1.84 -2.47 -16.14
N GLY A 322 0.98 -3.44 -16.38
CA GLY A 322 -0.29 -3.64 -15.67
C GLY A 322 -1.19 -2.39 -15.63
N ALA A 323 -1.80 -2.12 -14.49
CA ALA A 323 -2.70 -0.98 -14.31
C ALA A 323 -2.01 0.39 -14.53
N ARG A 324 -0.70 0.48 -14.41
CA ARG A 324 0.02 1.75 -14.65
C ARG A 324 -0.03 2.13 -16.13
N ALA A 325 0.12 1.14 -17.04
CA ALA A 325 -0.05 1.37 -18.48
C ALA A 325 -1.49 1.75 -18.81
N LEU A 326 -2.46 1.01 -18.28
CA LEU A 326 -3.88 1.28 -18.46
C LEU A 326 -4.26 2.70 -17.98
N LYS A 327 -3.78 3.14 -16.81
CA LYS A 327 -4.02 4.50 -16.32
C LYS A 327 -3.42 5.59 -17.24
N ARG A 328 -2.23 5.36 -17.80
CA ARG A 328 -1.63 6.29 -18.79
C ARG A 328 -2.47 6.34 -20.05
N PHE A 329 -2.94 5.17 -20.52
CA PHE A 329 -3.79 5.08 -21.71
C PHE A 329 -5.12 5.79 -21.50
N ILE A 330 -5.81 5.56 -20.37
CA ILE A 330 -7.04 6.28 -20.00
C ILE A 330 -6.80 7.79 -19.97
N ARG A 331 -5.69 8.23 -19.40
CA ARG A 331 -5.38 9.66 -19.37
C ARG A 331 -5.28 10.26 -20.77
N HIS A 332 -4.59 9.57 -21.68
CA HIS A 332 -4.38 10.06 -23.05
C HIS A 332 -5.66 9.97 -23.90
N GLU A 333 -6.35 8.84 -23.87
CA GLU A 333 -7.49 8.59 -24.76
C GLU A 333 -8.83 9.10 -24.22
N LEU A 334 -8.94 9.32 -22.91
CA LEU A 334 -10.18 9.73 -22.27
C LEU A 334 -10.08 11.10 -21.60
N GLU A 335 -9.12 11.29 -20.64
CA GLU A 335 -9.08 12.51 -19.83
C GLU A 335 -8.70 13.75 -20.66
N VAL A 336 -7.73 13.64 -21.58
CA VAL A 336 -7.30 14.78 -22.43
C VAL A 336 -8.42 15.20 -23.38
N PRO A 337 -9.02 14.30 -24.19
CA PRO A 337 -10.13 14.69 -25.08
C PRO A 337 -11.36 15.19 -24.32
N LEU A 338 -11.65 14.63 -23.12
CA LEU A 338 -12.73 15.14 -22.27
C LEU A 338 -12.45 16.57 -21.82
N ALA A 339 -11.21 16.87 -21.39
CA ALA A 339 -10.83 18.20 -20.97
C ALA A 339 -10.97 19.22 -22.14
N GLU A 340 -10.54 18.86 -23.35
CA GLU A 340 -10.72 19.67 -24.55
C GLU A 340 -12.19 19.94 -24.84
N TYR A 341 -13.04 18.90 -24.72
CA TYR A 341 -14.49 19.02 -24.90
C TYR A 341 -15.13 19.97 -23.87
N LEU A 342 -14.76 19.83 -22.58
CA LEU A 342 -15.28 20.65 -21.50
C LEU A 342 -14.86 22.14 -21.64
N LEU A 343 -13.63 22.40 -22.05
CA LEU A 343 -13.11 23.75 -22.27
C LEU A 343 -13.72 24.39 -23.53
N GLY A 344 -13.88 23.62 -24.60
CA GLY A 344 -14.44 24.09 -25.87
C GLY A 344 -15.91 24.48 -25.80
N ASN A 345 -16.70 23.74 -25.05
CA ASN A 345 -18.15 23.94 -24.96
C ASN A 345 -18.58 24.93 -23.86
N ARG A 346 -17.64 25.60 -23.17
CA ARG A 346 -17.91 26.61 -22.13
C ARG A 346 -19.04 26.20 -21.18
N ILE A 347 -18.94 24.98 -20.66
CA ILE A 347 -19.96 24.42 -19.78
C ILE A 347 -20.21 25.38 -18.61
N PRO A 348 -21.41 25.92 -18.44
CA PRO A 348 -21.67 26.95 -17.43
C PRO A 348 -21.58 26.33 -16.03
N CYS A 349 -20.56 26.74 -15.28
CA CYS A 349 -20.41 26.38 -13.86
C CYS A 349 -21.35 27.26 -13.01
N ARG A 350 -22.68 27.17 -13.22
CA ARG A 350 -23.66 27.91 -12.40
C ARG A 350 -24.18 27.00 -11.29
N ALA A 351 -24.15 27.52 -10.07
CA ALA A 351 -24.58 26.84 -8.85
C ALA A 351 -26.06 26.37 -8.85
N GLU A 352 -26.84 26.73 -9.86
CA GLU A 352 -28.28 26.41 -9.98
C GLU A 352 -28.55 25.25 -10.94
N VAL A 353 -27.51 24.64 -11.55
CA VAL A 353 -27.70 23.57 -12.55
C VAL A 353 -27.52 22.21 -11.89
N THR A 354 -28.55 21.36 -12.05
CA THR A 354 -28.45 19.91 -11.83
C THR A 354 -27.19 19.35 -12.48
N CYS A 355 -26.50 18.41 -11.80
CA CYS A 355 -25.26 17.78 -12.26
C CYS A 355 -25.39 17.35 -13.74
N MET A 356 -24.57 17.96 -14.61
CA MET A 356 -24.61 17.72 -16.04
C MET A 356 -23.90 16.41 -16.37
N THR A 357 -24.59 15.52 -17.07
CA THR A 357 -24.00 14.27 -17.53
C THR A 357 -23.41 14.48 -18.92
N VAL A 358 -22.13 14.11 -19.09
CA VAL A 358 -21.45 14.04 -20.39
C VAL A 358 -21.39 12.58 -20.79
N ALA A 359 -21.96 12.25 -21.95
CA ALA A 359 -21.90 10.89 -22.50
C ALA A 359 -20.65 10.73 -23.38
N GLY A 360 -19.87 9.67 -23.11
CA GLY A 360 -18.75 9.26 -23.96
C GLY A 360 -19.11 8.03 -24.78
N HIS A 361 -19.03 8.12 -26.09
CA HIS A 361 -19.35 7.05 -27.05
C HIS A 361 -18.23 6.85 -28.06
N LEU A 362 -18.22 5.70 -28.73
CA LEU A 362 -17.19 5.36 -29.72
C LEU A 362 -17.69 5.73 -31.13
N GLU A 363 -16.98 6.63 -31.80
CA GLU A 363 -17.25 7.00 -33.18
C GLU A 363 -15.97 6.85 -34.03
N ARG A 364 -16.00 6.01 -35.05
CA ARG A 364 -14.88 5.73 -35.97
C ARG A 364 -13.58 5.41 -35.23
N GLY A 365 -13.66 4.65 -34.14
CA GLY A 365 -12.52 4.25 -33.32
C GLY A 365 -11.97 5.32 -32.37
N ARG A 366 -12.61 6.49 -32.29
CA ARG A 366 -12.24 7.56 -31.33
C ARG A 366 -13.37 7.80 -30.32
N ILE A 367 -12.99 8.19 -29.12
CA ILE A 367 -13.95 8.56 -28.07
C ILE A 367 -14.46 9.98 -28.39
N ARG A 368 -15.79 10.12 -28.50
CA ARG A 368 -16.48 11.39 -28.67
C ARG A 368 -17.39 11.65 -27.48
N PHE A 369 -17.58 12.92 -27.18
CA PHE A 369 -18.40 13.36 -26.08
C PHE A 369 -19.61 14.14 -26.58
N SER A 370 -20.76 13.93 -25.94
CA SER A 370 -21.98 14.67 -26.20
C SER A 370 -22.70 14.97 -24.88
N LEU A 371 -23.49 16.03 -24.89
CA LEU A 371 -24.46 16.25 -23.82
C LEU A 371 -25.68 15.37 -24.12
N PRO A 372 -26.29 14.70 -23.15
CA PRO A 372 -27.55 14.01 -23.38
C PRO A 372 -28.61 15.05 -23.75
N THR A 373 -29.29 14.79 -24.85
CA THR A 373 -30.44 15.57 -25.35
C THR A 373 -31.60 15.53 -24.37
#